data_0e5b3448446c9208744b524246b310e4
#
_entry.id   0e5b3448446c9208744b524246b310e4
#
_cell.length_a   1.000
_cell.length_b   1.000
_cell.length_c   1.000
_cell.angle_alpha   90.00
_cell.angle_beta   90.00
_cell.angle_gamma   90.00
#
_symmetry.space_group_name_H-M   'P 1'
#
loop_
_entity.id
_entity.type
_entity.pdbx_description
1 polymer ?
#
loop_
_entity_poly.entity_id
_entity_poly.type
_entity_poly.pdbx_seq_one_letter_code
_entity_poly.pdbx_strand_id
1 'polypeptide(L)'
;MHIGMLWFDDNPNLALKNKIEKAVAYYRKKYHREPNLCLIHPSMISKDQPEFEQLTIRPYRPVLPGHLWIGVEDKNLKPYTT
;
A
#
# COMPACT_ATOMS: atom_id res chain seq x y z
N MET A 1 2.99 -15.88 -0.72
CA MET A 1 4.12 -14.95 -0.76
C MET A 1 3.68 -13.63 -1.37
N HIS A 2 4.18 -12.55 -0.84
CA HIS A 2 3.80 -11.22 -1.31
C HIS A 2 4.94 -10.60 -2.09
N ILE A 3 4.62 -9.99 -3.21
CA ILE A 3 5.62 -9.27 -3.99
C ILE A 3 5.27 -7.79 -3.84
N GLY A 4 6.18 -7.03 -3.29
CA GLY A 4 5.89 -5.64 -3.05
C GLY A 4 7.13 -4.82 -2.85
N MET A 5 6.93 -3.54 -2.60
CA MET A 5 8.02 -2.61 -2.36
C MET A 5 7.63 -1.63 -1.27
N LEU A 6 8.64 -1.09 -0.63
CA LEU A 6 8.47 -0.06 0.38
C LEU A 6 8.68 1.29 -0.29
N TRP A 7 7.73 2.19 -0.09
CA TRP A 7 7.76 3.52 -0.67
C TRP A 7 7.80 4.54 0.45
N PHE A 8 8.68 5.50 0.36
CA PHE A 8 8.81 6.52 1.39
C PHE A 8 8.40 7.87 0.82
N ASP A 9 7.51 8.56 1.52
CA ASP A 9 7.09 9.91 1.18
C ASP A 9 6.52 10.57 2.43
N ASP A 10 7.32 11.41 3.06
CA ASP A 10 6.89 12.10 4.27
C ASP A 10 6.54 13.56 4.00
N ASN A 11 6.29 13.94 2.75
CA ASN A 11 5.95 15.30 2.38
C ASN A 11 4.61 15.70 3.04
N PRO A 12 4.61 16.67 3.98
CA PRO A 12 3.39 17.01 4.67
C PRO A 12 2.39 17.77 3.79
N ASN A 13 2.82 18.27 2.65
CA ASN A 13 1.93 19.00 1.74
C ASN A 13 1.26 18.10 0.73
N LEU A 14 1.56 16.80 0.75
CA LEU A 14 0.98 15.88 -0.19
C LEU A 14 0.00 14.96 0.55
N ALA A 15 -1.23 14.88 0.06
CA ALA A 15 -2.24 14.06 0.69
C ALA A 15 -1.91 12.59 0.53
N LEU A 16 -2.40 11.78 1.46
CA LEU A 16 -2.15 10.34 1.43
C LEU A 16 -2.60 9.71 0.10
N LYS A 17 -3.74 10.15 -0.41
CA LYS A 17 -4.22 9.64 -1.69
C LYS A 17 -3.19 9.83 -2.79
N ASN A 18 -2.57 11.01 -2.85
CA ASN A 18 -1.59 11.28 -3.89
C ASN A 18 -0.32 10.49 -3.70
N LYS A 19 0.08 10.25 -2.45
CA LYS A 19 1.24 9.42 -2.17
C LYS A 19 1.01 8.00 -2.64
N ILE A 20 -0.18 7.48 -2.37
CA ILE A 20 -0.52 6.12 -2.79
C ILE A 20 -0.57 6.03 -4.31
N GLU A 21 -1.15 7.03 -4.97
CA GLU A 21 -1.22 7.03 -6.43
C GLU A 21 0.16 7.03 -7.06
N LYS A 22 1.09 7.80 -6.50
CA LYS A 22 2.46 7.81 -7.00
C LYS A 22 3.12 6.44 -6.82
N ALA A 23 2.92 5.84 -5.67
CA ALA A 23 3.50 4.53 -5.40
C ALA A 23 2.94 3.46 -6.32
N VAL A 24 1.63 3.53 -6.58
CA VAL A 24 0.98 2.60 -7.51
C VAL A 24 1.55 2.74 -8.90
N ALA A 25 1.71 3.98 -9.37
CA ALA A 25 2.23 4.23 -10.71
C ALA A 25 3.66 3.69 -10.83
N TYR A 26 4.46 3.91 -9.81
CA TYR A 26 5.83 3.42 -9.82
C TYR A 26 5.85 1.88 -9.81
N TYR A 27 4.98 1.27 -9.01
CA TYR A 27 4.91 -0.17 -8.92
C TYR A 27 4.54 -0.79 -10.26
N ARG A 28 3.53 -0.23 -10.94
CA ARG A 28 3.14 -0.70 -12.26
C ARG A 28 4.30 -0.64 -13.25
N LYS A 29 5.02 0.46 -13.21
CA LYS A 29 6.12 0.67 -14.12
C LYS A 29 7.26 -0.32 -13.87
N LYS A 30 7.52 -0.59 -12.59
CA LYS A 30 8.64 -1.44 -12.22
C LYS A 30 8.34 -2.92 -12.39
N TYR A 31 7.15 -3.34 -11.98
CA TYR A 31 6.82 -4.75 -11.94
C TYR A 31 5.85 -5.19 -13.03
N HIS A 32 5.31 -4.25 -13.79
CA HIS A 32 4.34 -4.54 -14.86
C HIS A 32 3.14 -5.31 -14.33
N ARG A 33 2.71 -5.00 -13.11
CA ARG A 33 1.55 -5.62 -12.49
C ARG A 33 0.77 -4.57 -11.72
N GLU A 34 -0.51 -4.83 -11.54
CA GLU A 34 -1.37 -3.97 -10.76
C GLU A 34 -1.29 -4.39 -9.30
N PRO A 35 -0.90 -3.50 -8.38
CA PRO A 35 -0.91 -3.86 -6.96
C PRO A 35 -2.34 -3.94 -6.45
N ASN A 36 -2.56 -4.74 -5.42
CA ASN A 36 -3.88 -4.85 -4.80
C ASN A 36 -3.85 -4.64 -3.30
N LEU A 37 -2.70 -4.39 -2.72
CA LEU A 37 -2.58 -4.22 -1.28
C LEU A 37 -1.63 -3.08 -0.95
N CYS A 38 -2.05 -2.23 -0.01
CA CYS A 38 -1.22 -1.15 0.51
C CYS A 38 -1.26 -1.23 2.02
N LEU A 39 -0.09 -1.32 2.66
CA LEU A 39 0.02 -1.35 4.11
C LEU A 39 0.61 -0.04 4.60
N ILE A 40 -0.01 0.55 5.60
CA ILE A 40 0.46 1.81 6.18
C ILE A 40 0.43 1.70 7.69
N HIS A 41 1.22 2.55 8.35
CA HIS A 41 1.20 2.57 9.81
C HIS A 41 -0.19 3.02 10.29
N PRO A 42 -0.70 2.42 11.37
CA PRO A 42 -2.04 2.78 11.86
C PRO A 42 -2.22 4.26 12.14
N SER A 43 -1.16 4.98 12.51
CA SER A 43 -1.27 6.41 12.79
C SER A 43 -1.60 7.23 11.54
N MET A 44 -1.45 6.67 10.36
CA MET A 44 -1.76 7.36 9.12
C MET A 44 -3.19 7.12 8.63
N ILE A 45 -3.92 6.26 9.31
CA ILE A 45 -5.32 5.97 8.96
C ILE A 45 -6.18 7.11 9.50
N SER A 46 -7.07 7.64 8.69
CA SER A 46 -7.99 8.70 9.10
C SER A 46 -9.39 8.38 8.62
N LYS A 47 -10.36 9.18 9.09
CA LYS A 47 -11.74 8.99 8.66
C LYS A 47 -11.90 9.26 7.18
N ASP A 48 -11.07 10.11 6.62
CA ASP A 48 -11.13 10.47 5.22
C ASP A 48 -10.16 9.65 4.41
N GLN A 49 -9.91 8.43 4.84
CA GLN A 49 -9.00 7.55 4.14
C GLN A 49 -9.44 7.39 2.70
N PRO A 50 -8.50 7.50 1.74
CA PRO A 50 -8.88 7.36 0.35
C PRO A 50 -9.30 5.93 0.04
N GLU A 51 -10.20 5.79 -0.90
CA GLU A 51 -10.65 4.48 -1.34
C GLU A 51 -10.20 4.25 -2.77
N PHE A 52 -9.73 3.07 -3.03
CA PHE A 52 -9.33 2.67 -4.37
C PHE A 52 -10.08 1.39 -4.73
N GLU A 53 -10.54 1.33 -5.96
CA GLU A 53 -11.40 0.24 -6.38
C GLU A 53 -10.71 -1.11 -6.29
N GLN A 54 -9.45 -1.17 -6.67
CA GLN A 54 -8.73 -2.44 -6.74
C GLN A 54 -7.58 -2.54 -5.75
N LEU A 55 -7.50 -1.61 -4.83
CA LEU A 55 -6.40 -1.58 -3.87
C LEU A 55 -6.97 -1.55 -2.47
N THR A 56 -6.62 -2.55 -1.66
CA THR A 56 -7.02 -2.60 -0.27
C THR A 56 -5.97 -1.92 0.59
N ILE A 57 -6.39 -1.01 1.46
CA ILE A 57 -5.49 -0.32 2.36
C ILE A 57 -5.70 -0.90 3.75
N ARG A 58 -4.62 -1.36 4.39
CA ARG A 58 -4.70 -1.95 5.72
C ARG A 58 -3.66 -1.35 6.66
N PRO A 59 -4.00 -1.21 7.94
CA PRO A 59 -3.01 -0.79 8.91
C PRO A 59 -2.02 -1.92 9.20
N TYR A 60 -0.76 -1.55 9.38
CA TYR A 60 0.26 -2.55 9.65
C TYR A 60 1.40 -1.85 10.40
N ARG A 61 1.56 -2.17 11.68
CA ARG A 61 2.52 -1.46 12.52
C ARG A 61 3.97 -1.56 12.08
N PRO A 62 4.44 -2.68 11.53
CA PRO A 62 5.83 -2.73 11.09
C PRO A 62 6.18 -1.76 9.97
N VAL A 63 5.19 -1.23 9.24
CA VAL A 63 5.47 -0.18 8.26
C VAL A 63 5.51 1.14 9.02
N LEU A 64 6.66 1.81 9.01
CA LEU A 64 6.84 3.03 9.79
C LEU A 64 6.05 4.19 9.20
N PRO A 65 5.71 5.20 10.02
CA PRO A 65 5.06 6.39 9.50
C PRO A 65 5.89 7.02 8.37
N GLY A 66 5.22 7.58 7.39
CA GLY A 66 5.90 8.13 6.22
C GLY A 66 6.20 7.11 5.15
N HIS A 67 6.04 5.83 5.46
CA HIS A 67 6.28 4.76 4.50
C HIS A 67 4.97 4.11 4.10
N LEU A 68 4.96 3.52 2.91
CA LEU A 68 3.88 2.66 2.44
C LEU A 68 4.50 1.37 1.94
N TRP A 69 3.87 0.24 2.21
CA TRP A 69 4.23 -0.99 1.52
C TRP A 69 3.14 -1.22 0.47
N ILE A 70 3.53 -1.40 -0.78
CA ILE A 70 2.56 -1.59 -1.84
C ILE A 70 2.95 -2.82 -2.64
N GLY A 71 1.98 -3.66 -2.94
CA GLY A 71 2.30 -4.90 -3.61
C GLY A 71 1.08 -5.72 -3.95
N VAL A 72 1.32 -6.99 -4.18
CA VAL A 72 0.30 -7.94 -4.58
C VAL A 72 0.15 -8.99 -3.50
N GLU A 73 -1.08 -9.17 -3.05
CA GLU A 73 -1.44 -10.26 -2.17
C GLU A 73 -2.15 -11.30 -3.00
N ASP A 74 -1.65 -12.54 -2.98
CA ASP A 74 -2.26 -13.61 -3.74
C ASP A 74 -3.41 -14.18 -2.94
N LYS A 75 -4.62 -13.84 -3.33
CA LYS A 75 -5.80 -14.27 -2.59
C LYS A 75 -6.15 -15.72 -2.80
N ASN A 76 -5.54 -16.35 -3.79
CA ASN A 76 -5.78 -17.76 -4.02
C ASN A 76 -4.88 -18.66 -3.19
N LEU A 77 -3.86 -18.07 -2.57
CA LEU A 77 -2.99 -18.85 -1.73
C LEU A 77 -3.49 -18.78 -0.33
N LYS A 78 -3.91 -19.87 0.22
CA LYS A 78 -4.30 -19.91 1.58
C LYS A 78 -3.14 -20.44 2.33
N PRO A 79 -2.42 -19.63 2.88
CA PRO A 79 -1.20 -20.01 3.43
C PRO A 79 -1.42 -20.95 4.50
N TYR A 80 -1.82 -21.10 5.28
CA TYR A 80 -1.92 -22.05 6.16
C TYR A 80 -3.19 -22.05 6.51
N THR A 81 -3.66 -22.05 6.16
CA THR A 81 -4.75 -22.13 6.43
C THR A 81 -5.13 -21.97 7.38
N THR A 82 -4.94 -21.60 7.65
CA THR A 82 -5.40 -21.53 8.53
C THR A 82 -6.15 -21.27 8.63
#